data_003f0f608a223d3eff40106aa504a899
#
_entry.id   003f0f608a223d3eff40106aa504a899
#
_cell.length_a   1.000
_cell.length_b   1.000
_cell.length_c   1.000
_cell.angle_alpha   90.00
_cell.angle_beta   90.00
_cell.angle_gamma   90.00
#
_symmetry.space_group_name_H-M   'P 1'
#
loop_
_entity.id
_entity.type
_entity.pdbx_description
1 polymer ?
#
loop_
_entity_poly.entity_id
_entity_poly.type
_entity_poly.pdbx_seq_one_letter_code
_entity_poly.pdbx_strand_id
1 'polypeptide(L)'
;MTAPRGKFISLEGGEGAGKSTLLAGLRERFAARGIDLLLTREPGGTDLGEAVRSILLDPARRGMSAESELLLMFASRAQLVREVIEPALAAGRWVLCDRYVDASYAYQGGGRGQPRERIAALEAWACADLKPDLTLLLDLPVSTGRARAAGRGEADRIEVEADAFFERVRATYRELAVAEPERFRVIDASLAPAEVLQAALDASAHVFGATP
;
A
#
# COMPACT_ATOMS: atom_id res chain seq x y z
N MET A 1 -15.02 7.29 -28.78
CA MET A 1 -15.02 6.19 -27.79
C MET A 1 -13.99 6.58 -26.73
N THR A 2 -14.41 6.75 -25.48
CA THR A 2 -13.49 7.00 -24.35
C THR A 2 -12.62 5.74 -24.13
N ALA A 3 -11.33 5.91 -23.94
CA ALA A 3 -10.46 4.79 -23.58
C ALA A 3 -10.98 4.10 -22.31
N PRO A 4 -10.82 2.78 -22.18
CA PRO A 4 -11.23 2.09 -20.96
C PRO A 4 -10.42 2.65 -19.77
N ARG A 5 -11.07 2.73 -18.60
CA ARG A 5 -10.42 3.14 -17.34
C ARG A 5 -9.17 2.29 -17.10
N GLY A 6 -8.09 2.93 -16.69
CA GLY A 6 -6.88 2.24 -16.24
C GLY A 6 -7.14 1.35 -15.02
N LYS A 7 -6.17 0.47 -14.69
CA LYS A 7 -6.24 -0.42 -13.54
C LYS A 7 -5.50 0.15 -12.35
N PHE A 8 -6.05 -0.07 -11.17
CA PHE A 8 -5.46 0.36 -9.91
C PHE A 8 -4.98 -0.85 -9.10
N ILE A 9 -3.69 -0.92 -8.83
CA ILE A 9 -3.05 -1.97 -8.04
C ILE A 9 -2.42 -1.34 -6.80
N SER A 10 -2.72 -1.87 -5.61
CA SER A 10 -2.01 -1.53 -4.38
C SER A 10 -1.02 -2.64 -3.99
N LEU A 11 0.10 -2.25 -3.42
CA LEU A 11 1.12 -3.14 -2.89
C LEU A 11 1.21 -2.96 -1.38
N GLU A 12 0.86 -4.00 -0.64
CA GLU A 12 0.73 -3.99 0.81
C GLU A 12 1.70 -4.96 1.49
N GLY A 13 1.87 -4.81 2.79
CA GLY A 13 2.72 -5.68 3.60
C GLY A 13 3.52 -4.91 4.65
N GLY A 14 4.09 -5.65 5.61
CA GLY A 14 4.88 -5.12 6.73
C GLY A 14 6.22 -4.52 6.31
N GLU A 15 6.98 -4.09 7.32
CA GLU A 15 8.35 -3.60 7.11
C GLU A 15 9.26 -4.75 6.66
N GLY A 16 10.21 -4.45 5.78
CA GLY A 16 11.12 -5.47 5.24
C GLY A 16 10.51 -6.49 4.29
N ALA A 17 9.21 -6.38 3.94
CA ALA A 17 8.53 -7.32 3.05
C ALA A 17 9.05 -7.32 1.59
N GLY A 18 9.88 -6.34 1.20
CA GLY A 18 10.45 -6.28 -0.15
C GLY A 18 9.61 -5.51 -1.17
N LYS A 19 8.67 -4.67 -0.70
CA LYS A 19 7.78 -3.86 -1.57
C LYS A 19 8.55 -3.06 -2.63
N SER A 20 9.60 -2.34 -2.26
CA SER A 20 10.37 -1.53 -3.21
C SER A 20 11.04 -2.37 -4.30
N THR A 21 11.52 -3.56 -3.96
CA THR A 21 12.12 -4.51 -4.93
C THR A 21 11.06 -5.03 -5.89
N LEU A 22 9.90 -5.44 -5.38
CA LEU A 22 8.79 -5.91 -6.21
C LEU A 22 8.26 -4.79 -7.11
N LEU A 23 8.12 -3.56 -6.59
CA LEU A 23 7.66 -2.40 -7.34
C LEU A 23 8.57 -2.10 -8.54
N ALA A 24 9.89 -2.16 -8.35
CA ALA A 24 10.86 -2.00 -9.45
C ALA A 24 10.69 -3.08 -10.51
N GLY A 25 10.58 -4.35 -10.11
CA GLY A 25 10.38 -5.47 -11.04
C GLY A 25 9.05 -5.39 -11.79
N LEU A 26 7.95 -5.07 -11.12
CA LEU A 26 6.64 -4.89 -11.77
C LEU A 26 6.66 -3.73 -12.78
N ARG A 27 7.31 -2.61 -12.44
CA ARG A 27 7.47 -1.48 -13.36
C ARG A 27 8.12 -1.91 -14.67
N GLU A 28 9.23 -2.64 -14.59
CA GLU A 28 9.96 -3.12 -15.77
C GLU A 28 9.10 -4.07 -16.61
N ARG A 29 8.41 -5.02 -15.96
CA ARG A 29 7.57 -6.01 -16.65
C ARG A 29 6.34 -5.40 -17.30
N PHE A 30 5.70 -4.40 -16.64
CA PHE A 30 4.55 -3.69 -17.21
C PHE A 30 4.98 -2.80 -18.37
N ALA A 31 6.10 -2.09 -18.25
CA ALA A 31 6.67 -1.31 -19.35
C ALA A 31 7.00 -2.18 -20.58
N ALA A 32 7.56 -3.38 -20.37
CA ALA A 32 7.84 -4.33 -21.46
C ALA A 32 6.57 -4.83 -22.17
N ARG A 33 5.39 -4.71 -21.52
CA ARG A 33 4.07 -5.01 -22.10
C ARG A 33 3.37 -3.77 -22.71
N GLY A 34 4.04 -2.65 -22.76
CA GLY A 34 3.48 -1.40 -23.29
C GLY A 34 2.43 -0.75 -22.38
N ILE A 35 2.38 -1.12 -21.09
CA ILE A 35 1.43 -0.55 -20.14
C ILE A 35 1.97 0.80 -19.66
N ASP A 36 1.18 1.87 -19.86
CA ASP A 36 1.47 3.19 -19.27
C ASP A 36 1.16 3.14 -17.77
N LEU A 37 2.20 3.00 -16.97
CA LEU A 37 2.12 2.81 -15.52
C LEU A 37 2.56 4.08 -14.77
N LEU A 38 1.67 4.60 -13.94
CA LEU A 38 1.98 5.59 -12.93
C LEU A 38 2.34 4.89 -11.62
N LEU A 39 3.49 5.26 -11.04
CA LEU A 39 3.90 4.80 -9.72
C LEU A 39 3.65 5.90 -8.70
N THR A 40 3.07 5.54 -7.56
CA THR A 40 2.89 6.45 -6.43
C THR A 40 3.01 5.69 -5.11
N ARG A 41 2.90 6.40 -3.98
CA ARG A 41 2.99 5.80 -2.64
C ARG A 41 2.17 6.57 -1.61
N GLU A 42 1.85 5.93 -0.52
CA GLU A 42 1.26 6.56 0.67
C GLU A 42 2.10 6.33 1.94
N PRO A 43 2.12 7.34 2.84
CA PRO A 43 1.72 8.73 2.60
C PRO A 43 2.69 9.41 1.63
N GLY A 44 2.18 10.35 0.80
CA GLY A 44 3.01 11.06 -0.20
C GLY A 44 2.36 11.18 -1.57
N GLY A 45 3.19 11.31 -2.61
CA GLY A 45 2.78 11.32 -4.01
C GLY A 45 2.22 12.64 -4.53
N THR A 46 2.08 13.66 -3.69
CA THR A 46 1.73 15.05 -4.01
C THR A 46 2.54 15.99 -3.12
N ASP A 47 2.63 17.26 -3.44
CA ASP A 47 3.37 18.23 -2.61
C ASP A 47 2.83 18.27 -1.18
N LEU A 48 1.49 18.32 -1.01
CA LEU A 48 0.86 18.23 0.29
C LEU A 48 1.13 16.87 0.96
N GLY A 49 1.01 15.79 0.20
CA GLY A 49 1.25 14.44 0.70
C GLY A 49 2.68 14.26 1.22
N GLU A 50 3.68 14.80 0.54
CA GLU A 50 5.09 14.73 0.98
C GLU A 50 5.33 15.58 2.24
N ALA A 51 4.69 16.75 2.38
CA ALA A 51 4.74 17.54 3.60
C ALA A 51 4.11 16.77 4.77
N VAL A 52 2.97 16.14 4.57
CA VAL A 52 2.33 15.26 5.57
C VAL A 52 3.21 14.05 5.90
N ARG A 53 3.82 13.42 4.90
CA ARG A 53 4.76 12.31 5.10
C ARG A 53 5.91 12.70 6.01
N SER A 54 6.51 13.87 5.80
CA SER A 54 7.62 14.35 6.64
C SER A 54 7.19 14.52 8.11
N ILE A 55 5.94 14.94 8.37
CA ILE A 55 5.38 15.04 9.72
C ILE A 55 5.13 13.66 10.31
N LEU A 56 4.53 12.74 9.55
CA LEU A 56 4.13 11.41 10.00
C LEU A 56 5.33 10.52 10.36
N LEU A 57 6.42 10.62 9.62
CA LEU A 57 7.61 9.77 9.78
C LEU A 57 8.70 10.39 10.66
N ASP A 58 8.57 11.65 11.06
CA ASP A 58 9.56 12.36 11.88
C ASP A 58 9.77 11.68 13.25
N PRO A 59 10.97 11.12 13.54
CA PRO A 59 11.25 10.46 14.81
C PRO A 59 11.10 11.37 16.04
N ALA A 60 11.17 12.69 15.85
CA ALA A 60 10.99 13.66 16.93
C ALA A 60 9.52 13.77 17.40
N ARG A 61 8.56 13.28 16.61
CA ARG A 61 7.12 13.38 16.88
C ARG A 61 6.53 12.14 17.54
N ARG A 62 7.25 11.51 18.44
CA ARG A 62 6.81 10.28 19.16
C ARG A 62 5.51 10.46 19.97
N GLY A 63 5.16 11.70 20.35
CA GLY A 63 3.94 12.03 21.08
C GLY A 63 2.71 12.25 20.20
N MET A 64 2.75 11.96 18.91
CA MET A 64 1.58 12.10 18.02
C MET A 64 0.47 11.14 18.47
N SER A 65 -0.75 11.66 18.69
CA SER A 65 -1.90 10.82 19.02
C SER A 65 -2.30 9.93 17.83
N ALA A 66 -2.90 8.79 18.13
CA ALA A 66 -3.36 7.87 17.10
C ALA A 66 -4.44 8.48 16.19
N GLU A 67 -5.26 9.39 16.72
CA GLU A 67 -6.24 10.16 15.96
C GLU A 67 -5.57 11.14 14.99
N SER A 68 -4.55 11.88 15.45
CA SER A 68 -3.79 12.80 14.58
C SER A 68 -3.08 12.06 13.46
N GLU A 69 -2.47 10.89 13.77
CA GLU A 69 -1.84 10.03 12.79
C GLU A 69 -2.85 9.59 11.72
N LEU A 70 -4.03 9.09 12.14
CA LEU A 70 -5.09 8.65 11.24
C LEU A 70 -5.60 9.78 10.34
N LEU A 71 -5.87 10.97 10.90
CA LEU A 71 -6.37 12.12 10.15
C LEU A 71 -5.34 12.62 9.13
N LEU A 72 -4.06 12.65 9.47
CA LEU A 72 -2.99 13.04 8.56
C LEU A 72 -2.84 12.03 7.41
N MET A 73 -2.92 10.72 7.70
CA MET A 73 -2.90 9.68 6.65
C MET A 73 -4.03 9.92 5.63
N PHE A 74 -5.25 10.18 6.11
CA PHE A 74 -6.38 10.41 5.22
C PHE A 74 -6.35 11.77 4.53
N ALA A 75 -5.78 12.81 5.13
CA ALA A 75 -5.55 14.10 4.45
C ALA A 75 -4.60 13.94 3.26
N SER A 76 -3.47 13.23 3.44
CA SER A 76 -2.54 12.90 2.34
C SER A 76 -3.23 12.07 1.25
N ARG A 77 -4.00 11.06 1.63
CA ARG A 77 -4.72 10.17 0.70
C ARG A 77 -5.77 10.90 -0.11
N ALA A 78 -6.58 11.75 0.51
CA ALA A 78 -7.61 12.52 -0.18
C ALA A 78 -7.00 13.38 -1.30
N GLN A 79 -5.87 14.02 -1.04
CA GLN A 79 -5.15 14.79 -2.05
C GLN A 79 -4.62 13.90 -3.17
N LEU A 80 -3.97 12.78 -2.82
CA LEU A 80 -3.40 11.83 -3.78
C LEU A 80 -4.49 11.25 -4.71
N VAL A 81 -5.63 10.85 -4.16
CA VAL A 81 -6.75 10.31 -4.94
C VAL A 81 -7.23 11.32 -5.97
N ARG A 82 -7.51 12.56 -5.55
CA ARG A 82 -8.08 13.60 -6.41
C ARG A 82 -7.14 14.15 -7.44
N GLU A 83 -5.87 14.34 -7.06
CA GLU A 83 -4.89 15.01 -7.92
C GLU A 83 -4.17 14.05 -8.85
N VAL A 84 -3.99 12.79 -8.44
CA VAL A 84 -3.09 11.86 -9.13
C VAL A 84 -3.80 10.58 -9.58
N ILE A 85 -4.46 9.84 -8.65
CA ILE A 85 -4.94 8.50 -8.98
C ILE A 85 -6.15 8.56 -9.90
N GLU A 86 -7.21 9.28 -9.53
CA GLU A 86 -8.43 9.38 -10.34
C GLU A 86 -8.15 9.92 -11.76
N PRO A 87 -7.39 11.02 -11.95
CA PRO A 87 -7.06 11.52 -13.28
C PRO A 87 -6.27 10.52 -14.13
N ALA A 88 -5.31 9.81 -13.54
CA ALA A 88 -4.53 8.80 -14.24
C ALA A 88 -5.43 7.65 -14.73
N LEU A 89 -6.28 7.12 -13.86
CA LEU A 89 -7.21 6.04 -14.20
C LEU A 89 -8.21 6.48 -15.27
N ALA A 90 -8.73 7.70 -15.18
CA ALA A 90 -9.65 8.26 -16.18
C ALA A 90 -8.97 8.42 -17.56
N ALA A 91 -7.66 8.71 -17.57
CA ALA A 91 -6.85 8.77 -18.79
C ALA A 91 -6.45 7.39 -19.36
N GLY A 92 -6.89 6.28 -18.72
CA GLY A 92 -6.56 4.92 -19.14
C GLY A 92 -5.19 4.45 -18.65
N ARG A 93 -4.46 5.25 -17.86
CA ARG A 93 -3.19 4.86 -17.27
C ARG A 93 -3.40 3.90 -16.09
N TRP A 94 -2.52 2.94 -15.97
CA TRP A 94 -2.48 2.07 -14.80
C TRP A 94 -1.82 2.77 -13.62
N VAL A 95 -2.25 2.46 -12.40
CA VAL A 95 -1.66 2.99 -11.17
C VAL A 95 -1.18 1.83 -10.30
N LEU A 96 0.08 1.89 -9.86
CA LEU A 96 0.65 1.01 -8.85
C LEU A 96 1.06 1.85 -7.66
N CYS A 97 0.41 1.66 -6.52
CA CYS A 97 0.61 2.43 -5.30
C CYS A 97 1.29 1.58 -4.22
N ASP A 98 2.42 2.05 -3.69
CA ASP A 98 3.03 1.46 -2.49
C ASP A 98 2.23 1.92 -1.27
N ARG A 99 1.38 1.04 -0.77
CA ARG A 99 0.34 1.22 0.25
C ARG A 99 -0.86 2.04 -0.25
N TYR A 100 -2.04 1.70 0.28
CA TYR A 100 -3.28 2.43 0.12
C TYR A 100 -4.13 2.31 1.40
N VAL A 101 -5.45 2.35 1.28
CA VAL A 101 -6.36 2.34 2.44
C VAL A 101 -6.18 1.14 3.37
N ASP A 102 -5.83 -0.02 2.83
CA ASP A 102 -5.60 -1.25 3.60
C ASP A 102 -4.48 -1.08 4.65
N ALA A 103 -3.47 -0.25 4.33
CA ALA A 103 -2.44 0.13 5.29
C ALA A 103 -3.01 0.87 6.51
N SER A 104 -4.04 1.71 6.34
CA SER A 104 -4.68 2.39 7.48
C SER A 104 -5.46 1.43 8.37
N TYR A 105 -6.16 0.46 7.79
CA TYR A 105 -6.79 -0.61 8.58
C TYR A 105 -5.75 -1.41 9.36
N ALA A 106 -4.61 -1.74 8.74
CA ALA A 106 -3.56 -2.52 9.38
C ALA A 106 -2.82 -1.71 10.46
N TYR A 107 -2.30 -0.53 10.13
CA TYR A 107 -1.45 0.25 11.02
C TYR A 107 -2.24 1.07 12.04
N GLN A 108 -3.22 1.86 11.62
CA GLN A 108 -4.01 2.67 12.53
C GLN A 108 -5.10 1.84 13.21
N GLY A 109 -5.71 0.86 12.52
CA GLY A 109 -6.66 -0.08 13.11
C GLY A 109 -5.96 -1.11 13.99
N GLY A 110 -5.34 -2.12 13.41
CA GLY A 110 -4.69 -3.21 14.14
C GLY A 110 -3.54 -2.75 15.02
N GLY A 111 -2.64 -1.92 14.49
CA GLY A 111 -1.48 -1.42 15.21
C GLY A 111 -1.84 -0.45 16.34
N ARG A 112 -2.58 0.63 16.05
CA ARG A 112 -2.92 1.70 16.99
C ARG A 112 -4.25 1.50 17.73
N GLY A 113 -5.07 0.52 17.33
CA GLY A 113 -6.37 0.24 17.97
C GLY A 113 -7.47 1.24 17.62
N GLN A 114 -7.36 1.97 16.51
CA GLN A 114 -8.45 2.83 16.06
C GLN A 114 -9.66 2.00 15.60
N PRO A 115 -10.89 2.39 15.99
CA PRO A 115 -12.10 1.68 15.59
C PRO A 115 -12.23 1.59 14.06
N ARG A 116 -12.57 0.39 13.58
CA ARG A 116 -12.71 0.10 12.15
C ARG A 116 -13.74 1.01 11.48
N GLU A 117 -14.81 1.35 12.20
CA GLU A 117 -15.88 2.24 11.73
C GLU A 117 -15.40 3.67 11.44
N ARG A 118 -14.43 4.16 12.24
CA ARG A 118 -13.82 5.48 12.00
C ARG A 118 -12.98 5.48 10.72
N ILE A 119 -12.22 4.42 10.51
CA ILE A 119 -11.40 4.25 9.30
C ILE A 119 -12.31 4.17 8.08
N ALA A 120 -13.39 3.38 8.15
CA ALA A 120 -14.36 3.25 7.07
C ALA A 120 -15.07 4.57 6.72
N ALA A 121 -15.43 5.38 7.73
CA ALA A 121 -16.02 6.69 7.51
C ALA A 121 -15.05 7.65 6.79
N LEU A 122 -13.76 7.63 7.16
CA LEU A 122 -12.74 8.43 6.50
C LEU A 122 -12.43 7.90 5.09
N GLU A 123 -12.42 6.59 4.89
CA GLU A 123 -12.28 5.97 3.57
C GLU A 123 -13.39 6.42 2.61
N ALA A 124 -14.64 6.30 3.02
CA ALA A 124 -15.78 6.71 2.20
C ALA A 124 -15.69 8.19 1.78
N TRP A 125 -15.23 9.06 2.70
CA TRP A 125 -15.08 10.48 2.42
C TRP A 125 -13.85 10.81 1.57
N ALA A 126 -12.68 10.28 1.90
CA ALA A 126 -11.41 10.63 1.27
C ALA A 126 -11.19 9.92 -0.08
N CYS A 127 -11.66 8.68 -0.20
CA CYS A 127 -11.39 7.84 -1.37
C CYS A 127 -12.56 7.81 -2.38
N ALA A 128 -13.76 8.34 -2.04
CA ALA A 128 -14.93 8.34 -2.91
C ALA A 128 -15.19 6.96 -3.55
N ASP A 129 -15.19 5.92 -2.73
CA ASP A 129 -15.38 4.50 -3.12
C ASP A 129 -14.31 3.94 -4.08
N LEU A 130 -13.21 4.66 -4.31
CA LEU A 130 -12.10 4.17 -5.10
C LEU A 130 -11.39 3.04 -4.38
N LYS A 131 -11.53 1.82 -4.88
CA LYS A 131 -10.80 0.62 -4.42
C LYS A 131 -9.81 0.14 -5.47
N PRO A 132 -8.70 -0.49 -5.05
CA PRO A 132 -7.82 -1.19 -5.98
C PRO A 132 -8.55 -2.32 -6.70
N ASP A 133 -8.28 -2.48 -7.99
CA ASP A 133 -8.70 -3.66 -8.77
C ASP A 133 -7.96 -4.92 -8.28
N LEU A 134 -6.76 -4.75 -7.70
CA LEU A 134 -5.92 -5.79 -7.13
C LEU A 134 -5.10 -5.25 -5.98
N THR A 135 -5.05 -5.97 -4.86
CA THR A 135 -4.11 -5.74 -3.75
C THR A 135 -3.14 -6.91 -3.65
N LEU A 136 -1.87 -6.63 -3.85
CA LEU A 136 -0.77 -7.59 -3.67
C LEU A 136 -0.27 -7.46 -2.23
N LEU A 137 -0.58 -8.44 -1.39
CA LEU A 137 -0.11 -8.48 0.00
C LEU A 137 1.15 -9.34 0.12
N LEU A 138 2.28 -8.69 0.40
CA LEU A 138 3.53 -9.36 0.74
C LEU A 138 3.51 -9.78 2.21
N ASP A 139 3.27 -11.05 2.47
CA ASP A 139 3.23 -11.61 3.83
C ASP A 139 4.54 -12.32 4.17
N LEU A 140 5.09 -12.02 5.35
CA LEU A 140 6.20 -12.73 5.96
C LEU A 140 6.20 -12.55 7.48
N PRO A 141 6.90 -13.43 8.24
CA PRO A 141 7.04 -13.27 9.70
C PRO A 141 7.66 -11.91 10.05
N VAL A 142 7.14 -11.26 11.09
CA VAL A 142 7.60 -9.94 11.56
C VAL A 142 9.10 -9.95 11.86
N SER A 143 9.61 -10.99 12.53
CA SER A 143 11.04 -11.13 12.85
C SER A 143 11.91 -11.09 11.58
N THR A 144 11.49 -11.78 10.51
CA THR A 144 12.21 -11.80 9.23
C THR A 144 12.17 -10.42 8.56
N GLY A 145 11.02 -9.75 8.56
CA GLY A 145 10.88 -8.41 7.99
C GLY A 145 11.76 -7.39 8.71
N ARG A 146 11.73 -7.37 10.03
CA ARG A 146 12.57 -6.48 10.85
C ARG A 146 14.06 -6.75 10.67
N ALA A 147 14.47 -8.01 10.59
CA ALA A 147 15.88 -8.35 10.30
C ALA A 147 16.33 -7.82 8.94
N ARG A 148 15.46 -7.86 7.91
CA ARG A 148 15.74 -7.29 6.58
C ARG A 148 15.71 -5.76 6.57
N ALA A 149 14.91 -5.13 7.42
CA ALA A 149 14.85 -3.66 7.57
C ALA A 149 16.04 -3.11 8.36
N ALA A 150 16.58 -3.88 9.30
CA ALA A 150 17.75 -3.48 10.09
C ALA A 150 18.93 -3.12 9.17
N GLY A 151 19.52 -1.96 9.37
CA GLY A 151 20.65 -1.46 8.57
C GLY A 151 20.31 -0.65 7.32
N ARG A 152 19.03 -0.30 7.08
CA ARG A 152 18.63 0.56 5.95
C ARG A 152 18.73 2.07 6.23
N GLY A 153 19.25 2.46 7.36
CA GLY A 153 19.34 3.86 7.81
C GLY A 153 18.69 4.07 9.17
N GLU A 154 18.43 5.32 9.53
CA GLU A 154 17.73 5.65 10.77
C GLU A 154 16.25 5.24 10.66
N ALA A 155 15.77 4.55 11.69
CA ALA A 155 14.38 4.11 11.76
C ALA A 155 13.45 5.31 11.92
N ASP A 156 12.35 5.32 11.16
CA ASP A 156 11.32 6.34 11.28
C ASP A 156 10.45 6.12 12.55
N ARG A 157 9.51 7.05 12.78
CA ARG A 157 8.63 7.03 13.95
C ARG A 157 7.80 5.73 14.07
N ILE A 158 7.46 5.09 12.98
CA ILE A 158 6.67 3.85 12.96
C ILE A 158 7.58 2.64 13.10
N GLU A 159 8.74 2.64 12.45
CA GLU A 159 9.69 1.52 12.48
C GLU A 159 10.27 1.22 13.87
N VAL A 160 10.22 2.20 14.80
CA VAL A 160 10.67 2.00 16.19
C VAL A 160 9.65 1.29 17.09
N GLU A 161 8.45 1.02 16.60
CA GLU A 161 7.41 0.30 17.36
C GLU A 161 7.85 -1.12 17.73
N ALA A 162 7.26 -1.65 18.79
CA ALA A 162 7.53 -3.01 19.27
C ALA A 162 7.00 -4.09 18.31
N ASP A 163 7.59 -5.28 18.35
CA ASP A 163 7.17 -6.43 17.51
C ASP A 163 5.68 -6.74 17.64
N ALA A 164 5.11 -6.62 18.84
CA ALA A 164 3.69 -6.82 19.06
C ALA A 164 2.78 -5.87 18.25
N PHE A 165 3.25 -4.65 17.93
CA PHE A 165 2.56 -3.74 17.03
C PHE A 165 2.52 -4.30 15.61
N PHE A 166 3.67 -4.75 15.09
CA PHE A 166 3.77 -5.30 13.74
C PHE A 166 3.07 -6.65 13.59
N GLU A 167 2.99 -7.46 14.66
CA GLU A 167 2.20 -8.71 14.65
C GLU A 167 0.70 -8.40 14.51
N ARG A 168 0.19 -7.36 15.18
CA ARG A 168 -1.20 -6.92 14.98
C ARG A 168 -1.43 -6.35 13.58
N VAL A 169 -0.50 -5.58 13.05
CA VAL A 169 -0.55 -5.08 11.65
C VAL A 169 -0.63 -6.24 10.67
N ARG A 170 0.25 -7.23 10.80
CA ARG A 170 0.25 -8.43 9.96
C ARG A 170 -1.05 -9.22 10.07
N ALA A 171 -1.54 -9.44 11.29
CA ALA A 171 -2.81 -10.14 11.53
C ALA A 171 -3.97 -9.45 10.81
N THR A 172 -4.06 -8.12 10.92
CA THR A 172 -5.11 -7.32 10.27
C THR A 172 -5.02 -7.41 8.74
N TYR A 173 -3.84 -7.34 8.14
CA TYR A 173 -3.70 -7.54 6.69
C TYR A 173 -4.22 -8.93 6.25
N ARG A 174 -3.92 -9.97 7.02
CA ARG A 174 -4.41 -11.32 6.71
C ARG A 174 -5.92 -11.44 6.86
N GLU A 175 -6.50 -10.77 7.86
CA GLU A 175 -7.97 -10.69 8.03
C GLU A 175 -8.63 -9.98 6.83
N LEU A 176 -8.06 -8.88 6.35
CA LEU A 176 -8.54 -8.17 5.16
C LEU A 176 -8.48 -9.06 3.91
N ALA A 177 -7.38 -9.78 3.73
CA ALA A 177 -7.21 -10.70 2.60
C ALA A 177 -8.23 -11.85 2.61
N VAL A 178 -8.59 -12.36 3.79
CA VAL A 178 -9.64 -13.39 3.96
C VAL A 178 -11.03 -12.80 3.70
N ALA A 179 -11.26 -11.54 4.11
CA ALA A 179 -12.56 -10.88 3.94
C ALA A 179 -12.84 -10.45 2.49
N GLU A 180 -11.80 -10.13 1.70
CA GLU A 180 -11.93 -9.64 0.32
C GLU A 180 -11.07 -10.48 -0.68
N PRO A 181 -11.29 -11.81 -0.79
CA PRO A 181 -10.44 -12.71 -1.57
C PRO A 181 -10.43 -12.41 -3.08
N GLU A 182 -11.49 -11.78 -3.58
CA GLU A 182 -11.57 -11.38 -4.99
C GLU A 182 -10.53 -10.30 -5.35
N ARG A 183 -10.24 -9.41 -4.42
CA ARG A 183 -9.33 -8.28 -4.59
C ARG A 183 -7.90 -8.59 -4.12
N PHE A 184 -7.74 -9.36 -3.04
CA PHE A 184 -6.44 -9.66 -2.47
C PHE A 184 -5.76 -10.87 -3.10
N ARG A 185 -4.43 -10.77 -3.26
CA ARG A 185 -3.55 -11.92 -3.52
C ARG A 185 -2.40 -11.87 -2.53
N VAL A 186 -2.33 -12.89 -1.69
CA VAL A 186 -1.27 -13.03 -0.68
C VAL A 186 -0.07 -13.72 -1.33
N ILE A 187 1.09 -13.10 -1.21
CA ILE A 187 2.35 -13.58 -1.77
C ILE A 187 3.31 -13.87 -0.62
N ASP A 188 3.89 -15.04 -0.60
CA ASP A 188 4.94 -15.40 0.37
C ASP A 188 6.21 -14.58 0.07
N ALA A 189 6.43 -13.56 0.88
CA ALA A 189 7.59 -12.67 0.76
C ALA A 189 8.87 -13.24 1.42
N SER A 190 8.83 -14.48 1.93
CA SER A 190 10.03 -15.19 2.40
C SER A 190 10.86 -15.75 1.25
N LEU A 191 10.24 -15.97 0.10
CA LEU A 191 10.85 -16.51 -1.12
C LEU A 191 11.91 -15.54 -1.71
N ALA A 192 12.65 -16.05 -2.72
CA ALA A 192 13.60 -15.22 -3.44
C ALA A 192 12.89 -14.12 -4.24
N PRO A 193 13.51 -12.93 -4.43
CA PRO A 193 12.88 -11.80 -5.12
C PRO A 193 12.31 -12.12 -6.51
N ALA A 194 12.95 -13.01 -7.26
CA ALA A 194 12.49 -13.45 -8.57
C ALA A 194 11.20 -14.27 -8.49
N GLU A 195 11.07 -15.13 -7.49
CA GLU A 195 9.87 -15.95 -7.23
C GLU A 195 8.71 -15.09 -6.77
N VAL A 196 8.98 -14.10 -5.87
CA VAL A 196 7.99 -13.10 -5.43
C VAL A 196 7.47 -12.29 -6.63
N LEU A 197 8.37 -11.85 -7.51
CA LEU A 197 7.99 -11.13 -8.74
C LEU A 197 7.12 -12.00 -9.65
N GLN A 198 7.51 -13.26 -9.85
CA GLN A 198 6.72 -14.17 -10.70
C GLN A 198 5.33 -14.40 -10.12
N ALA A 199 5.23 -14.69 -8.82
CA ALA A 199 3.94 -14.84 -8.14
C ALA A 199 3.06 -13.58 -8.25
N ALA A 200 3.66 -12.38 -8.17
CA ALA A 200 2.94 -11.11 -8.35
C ALA A 200 2.43 -10.92 -9.79
N LEU A 201 3.23 -11.32 -10.78
CA LEU A 201 2.83 -11.28 -12.20
C LEU A 201 1.69 -12.27 -12.49
N ASP A 202 1.76 -13.48 -11.97
CA ASP A 202 0.71 -14.49 -12.10
C ASP A 202 -0.58 -14.02 -11.43
N ALA A 203 -0.48 -13.46 -10.22
CA ALA A 203 -1.59 -12.85 -9.51
C ALA A 203 -2.22 -11.67 -10.27
N SER A 204 -1.43 -10.95 -11.06
CA SER A 204 -1.91 -9.81 -11.85
C SER A 204 -2.55 -10.21 -13.18
N ALA A 205 -2.40 -11.47 -13.61
CA ALA A 205 -2.85 -11.90 -14.94
C ALA A 205 -4.34 -11.66 -15.19
N HIS A 206 -5.20 -11.82 -14.16
CA HIS A 206 -6.64 -11.58 -14.28
C HIS A 206 -7.00 -10.09 -14.47
N VAL A 207 -6.13 -9.16 -14.03
CA VAL A 207 -6.35 -7.71 -14.18
C VAL A 207 -6.03 -7.25 -15.60
N PHE A 208 -5.14 -7.98 -16.30
CA PHE A 208 -4.81 -7.68 -17.69
C PHE A 208 -5.97 -7.93 -18.64
N GLY A 209 -7.03 -8.66 -18.22
CA GLY A 209 -8.00 -9.22 -19.14
C GLY A 209 -7.36 -10.34 -19.95
N ALA A 210 -8.14 -11.23 -20.53
CA ALA A 210 -7.62 -12.15 -21.56
C ALA A 210 -7.13 -11.28 -22.72
N THR A 211 -5.81 -11.01 -22.74
CA THR A 211 -5.20 -10.45 -23.95
C THR A 211 -5.27 -11.57 -25.00
N PRO A 212 -5.83 -11.29 -26.17
CA PRO A 212 -5.90 -12.29 -27.23
C PRO A 212 -4.53 -12.75 -27.66
#